data_6b89773b22651f7e9c47e11fa58c0313
#
_entry.id   6b89773b22651f7e9c47e11fa58c0313
#
_cell.length_a   1.000
_cell.length_b   1.000
_cell.length_c   1.000
_cell.angle_alpha   90.00
_cell.angle_beta   90.00
_cell.angle_gamma   90.00
#
_symmetry.space_group_name_H-M   'P 1'
#
loop_
_entity.id
_entity.type
_entity.pdbx_description
1 polymer ?
#
loop_
_entity_poly.entity_id
_entity_poly.type
_entity_poly.pdbx_seq_one_letter_code
_entity_poly.pdbx_strand_id
1 'polypeptide(L)'
;MNNILVFTNDLEFGTTLSEKLLHANKKIIFIDNLDELSDNKELFIIDLDDDEIKPKRIVKILEKYSAIRIIGVMNEIKKSLWEDYREAGCEIIYLRSSLIKNIDSILSKNN
;
A
#
# COMPACT_ATOMS: atom_id res chain seq x y z
N MET A 1 -7.67 13.72 -8.12
CA MET A 1 -7.59 12.43 -8.79
C MET A 1 -7.17 11.36 -7.82
N ASN A 2 -7.86 10.27 -7.84
CA ASN A 2 -7.74 9.26 -6.80
C ASN A 2 -7.15 7.96 -7.35
N ASN A 3 -5.92 8.06 -7.82
CA ASN A 3 -5.18 6.88 -8.23
C ASN A 3 -4.71 6.14 -7.00
N ILE A 4 -4.78 4.82 -7.07
CA ILE A 4 -4.26 3.96 -6.03
C ILE A 4 -3.13 3.14 -6.65
N LEU A 5 -1.94 3.30 -6.09
CA LEU A 5 -0.78 2.55 -6.54
C LEU A 5 -0.68 1.28 -5.72
N VAL A 6 -0.33 0.18 -6.35
CA VAL A 6 -0.19 -1.10 -5.64
C VAL A 6 1.11 -1.78 -6.05
N PHE A 7 1.87 -2.20 -5.06
CA PHE A 7 3.07 -3.01 -5.25
C PHE A 7 2.87 -4.34 -4.52
N THR A 8 2.72 -5.42 -5.27
CA THR A 8 2.59 -6.77 -4.72
C THR A 8 2.97 -7.80 -5.77
N ASN A 9 3.55 -8.90 -5.32
CA ASN A 9 3.80 -10.07 -6.15
C ASN A 9 2.77 -11.18 -5.92
N ASP A 10 1.80 -10.94 -5.06
CA ASP A 10 0.72 -11.88 -4.79
C ASP A 10 -0.41 -11.65 -5.80
N LEU A 11 -0.49 -12.49 -6.81
CA LEU A 11 -1.46 -12.35 -7.90
C LEU A 11 -2.90 -12.47 -7.42
N GLU A 12 -3.16 -13.34 -6.48
CA GLU A 12 -4.50 -13.52 -5.92
C GLU A 12 -4.95 -12.27 -5.17
N PHE A 13 -4.09 -11.73 -4.32
CA PHE A 13 -4.37 -10.50 -3.60
C PHE A 13 -4.60 -9.35 -4.57
N GLY A 14 -3.71 -9.19 -5.55
CA GLY A 14 -3.81 -8.13 -6.54
C GLY A 14 -5.11 -8.19 -7.34
N THR A 15 -5.50 -9.39 -7.76
CA THR A 15 -6.75 -9.58 -8.52
C THR A 15 -7.97 -9.23 -7.67
N THR A 16 -8.02 -9.72 -6.44
CA THR A 16 -9.14 -9.44 -5.54
C THR A 16 -9.25 -7.96 -5.23
N LEU A 17 -8.11 -7.32 -4.98
CA LEU A 17 -8.07 -5.88 -4.71
C LEU A 17 -8.54 -5.08 -5.91
N SER A 18 -8.09 -5.46 -7.11
CA SER A 18 -8.48 -4.83 -8.37
C SER A 18 -10.00 -4.85 -8.56
N GLU A 19 -10.61 -6.00 -8.32
CA GLU A 19 -12.06 -6.14 -8.45
C GLU A 19 -12.81 -5.23 -7.49
N LYS A 20 -12.36 -5.16 -6.24
CA LYS A 20 -12.97 -4.29 -5.24
C LYS A 20 -12.84 -2.82 -5.61
N LEU A 21 -11.67 -2.40 -6.07
CA LEU A 21 -11.42 -1.00 -6.42
C LEU A 21 -12.18 -0.59 -7.67
N LEU A 22 -12.35 -1.52 -8.60
CA LEU A 22 -13.16 -1.26 -9.80
C LEU A 22 -14.61 -0.95 -9.43
N HIS A 23 -15.17 -1.68 -8.48
CA HIS A 23 -16.52 -1.41 -7.99
C HIS A 23 -16.64 -0.05 -7.30
N ALA A 24 -15.55 0.43 -6.73
CA ALA A 24 -15.51 1.72 -6.06
C ALA A 24 -15.18 2.88 -7.01
N ASN A 25 -15.09 2.63 -8.32
CA ASN A 25 -14.72 3.61 -9.34
C ASN A 25 -13.36 4.25 -9.09
N LYS A 26 -12.43 3.50 -8.53
CA LYS A 26 -11.06 3.96 -8.30
C LYS A 26 -10.13 3.38 -9.34
N LYS A 27 -9.24 4.20 -9.83
CA LYS A 27 -8.21 3.75 -10.76
C LYS A 27 -7.08 3.11 -9.98
N ILE A 28 -6.76 1.87 -10.32
CA ILE A 28 -5.65 1.16 -9.71
C ILE A 28 -4.51 1.06 -10.71
N ILE A 29 -3.30 1.30 -10.24
CA ILE A 29 -2.09 1.20 -11.04
C ILE A 29 -1.14 0.26 -10.32
N PHE A 30 -0.86 -0.87 -10.93
CA PHE A 30 0.13 -1.79 -10.40
C PHE A 30 1.51 -1.33 -10.85
N ILE A 31 2.44 -1.24 -9.92
CA ILE A 31 3.82 -0.92 -10.23
C ILE A 31 4.69 -2.12 -9.94
N ASP A 32 5.61 -2.43 -10.84
CA ASP A 32 6.55 -3.53 -10.69
C ASP A 32 7.87 -3.06 -10.10
N ASN A 33 8.11 -1.77 -10.15
CA ASN A 33 9.38 -1.19 -9.75
C ASN A 33 9.10 0.11 -8.98
N LEU A 34 9.70 0.23 -7.82
CA LEU A 34 9.50 1.41 -6.97
C LEU A 34 10.03 2.70 -7.60
N ASP A 35 10.85 2.59 -8.64
CA ASP A 35 11.31 3.76 -9.39
C ASP A 35 10.21 4.36 -10.28
N GLU A 36 9.09 3.66 -10.45
CA GLU A 36 7.95 4.15 -11.23
C GLU A 36 7.07 5.13 -10.45
N LEU A 37 7.38 5.37 -9.18
CA LEU A 37 6.62 6.32 -8.37
C LEU A 37 6.83 7.76 -8.87
N SER A 38 5.82 8.59 -8.66
CA SER A 38 5.87 10.00 -8.97
C SER A 38 5.39 10.81 -7.76
N ASP A 39 5.71 12.10 -7.74
CA ASP A 39 5.41 12.96 -6.60
C ASP A 39 3.97 13.48 -6.66
N ASN A 40 3.02 12.58 -6.53
CA ASN A 40 1.60 12.87 -6.51
C ASN A 40 1.00 12.50 -5.14
N LYS A 41 -0.12 13.14 -4.82
CA LYS A 41 -0.85 12.84 -3.59
C LYS A 41 -1.65 11.56 -3.78
N GLU A 42 -0.97 10.44 -3.85
CA GLU A 42 -1.60 9.17 -4.11
C GLU A 42 -1.54 8.25 -2.89
N LEU A 43 -2.47 7.31 -2.87
CA LEU A 43 -2.45 6.25 -1.89
C LEU A 43 -1.62 5.11 -2.45
N PHE A 44 -0.66 4.64 -1.70
CA PHE A 44 0.22 3.55 -2.11
C PHE A 44 0.02 2.36 -1.19
N ILE A 45 -0.50 1.27 -1.73
CA ILE A 45 -0.65 0.01 -1.01
C ILE A 45 0.55 -0.85 -1.35
N ILE A 46 1.32 -1.20 -0.34
CA ILE A 46 2.58 -1.89 -0.53
C ILE A 46 2.63 -3.19 0.27
N ASP A 47 3.02 -4.27 -0.39
CA ASP A 47 3.16 -5.58 0.22
C ASP A 47 4.48 -5.63 0.99
N LEU A 48 4.39 -5.62 2.31
CA LEU A 48 5.57 -5.59 3.18
C LEU A 48 6.27 -6.95 3.30
N ASP A 49 5.65 -8.02 2.80
CA ASP A 49 6.26 -9.34 2.78
C ASP A 49 7.24 -9.53 1.63
N ASP A 50 7.26 -8.60 0.68
CA ASP A 50 8.21 -8.65 -0.42
C ASP A 50 9.62 -8.39 0.09
N ASP A 51 10.59 -9.19 -0.39
CA ASP A 51 11.98 -9.09 0.07
C ASP A 51 12.64 -7.75 -0.24
N GLU A 52 12.16 -7.05 -1.26
CA GLU A 52 12.69 -5.73 -1.61
C GLU A 52 12.23 -4.65 -0.65
N ILE A 53 11.18 -4.92 0.13
CA ILE A 53 10.57 -3.92 0.98
C ILE A 53 11.11 -4.08 2.40
N LYS A 54 12.00 -3.19 2.78
CA LYS A 54 12.54 -3.09 4.13
C LYS A 54 12.13 -1.73 4.70
N PRO A 55 12.14 -1.56 6.04
CA PRO A 55 11.78 -0.26 6.62
C PRO A 55 12.57 0.91 6.02
N LYS A 56 13.85 0.73 5.74
CA LYS A 56 14.68 1.76 5.10
C LYS A 56 14.14 2.18 3.74
N ARG A 57 13.54 1.25 3.00
CA ARG A 57 12.97 1.55 1.68
C ARG A 57 11.76 2.47 1.83
N ILE A 58 10.93 2.23 2.85
CA ILE A 58 9.78 3.08 3.14
C ILE A 58 10.24 4.50 3.47
N VAL A 59 11.27 4.62 4.33
CA VAL A 59 11.83 5.91 4.68
C VAL A 59 12.28 6.66 3.43
N LYS A 60 13.01 5.99 2.54
CA LYS A 60 13.52 6.60 1.30
C LYS A 60 12.39 7.05 0.38
N ILE A 61 11.34 6.26 0.26
CA ILE A 61 10.19 6.62 -0.56
C ILE A 61 9.56 7.91 -0.04
N LEU A 62 9.35 8.00 1.26
CA LEU A 62 8.72 9.17 1.86
C LEU A 62 9.62 10.40 1.86
N GLU A 63 10.93 10.22 1.90
CA GLU A 63 11.86 11.35 1.75
C GLU A 63 11.77 11.94 0.36
N LYS A 64 11.60 11.11 -0.65
CA LYS A 64 11.54 11.54 -2.04
C LYS A 64 10.14 11.99 -2.46
N TYR A 65 9.11 11.32 -1.95
CA TYR A 65 7.71 11.55 -2.34
C TYR A 65 6.86 11.81 -1.09
N SER A 66 7.05 12.96 -0.48
CA SER A 66 6.43 13.26 0.82
C SER A 66 4.91 13.33 0.82
N ALA A 67 4.30 13.51 -0.35
CA ALA A 67 2.85 13.59 -0.47
C ALA A 67 2.17 12.23 -0.59
N ILE A 68 2.92 11.16 -0.77
CA ILE A 68 2.37 9.80 -0.87
C ILE A 68 2.00 9.30 0.52
N ARG A 69 0.83 8.66 0.60
CA ARG A 69 0.38 7.99 1.81
C ARG A 69 0.58 6.48 1.63
N ILE A 70 1.24 5.84 2.57
CA ILE A 70 1.57 4.42 2.45
C ILE A 70 0.73 3.59 3.40
N ILE A 71 0.05 2.59 2.83
CA ILE A 71 -0.64 1.55 3.59
C ILE A 71 0.10 0.25 3.33
N GLY A 72 0.60 -0.38 4.39
CA GLY A 72 1.27 -1.66 4.27
C GLY A 72 0.32 -2.83 4.43
N VAL A 73 0.63 -3.94 3.78
CA VAL A 73 -0.09 -5.19 4.01
C VAL A 73 0.89 -6.30 4.32
N MET A 74 0.46 -7.21 5.17
CA MET A 74 1.22 -8.39 5.56
C MET A 74 0.32 -9.61 5.51
N ASN A 75 0.90 -10.77 5.24
CA ASN A 75 0.16 -12.02 5.32
C ASN A 75 -0.13 -12.40 6.79
N GLU A 76 0.81 -12.06 7.67
CA GLU A 76 0.72 -12.33 9.08
C GLU A 76 1.35 -11.15 9.84
N ILE A 77 0.66 -10.65 10.86
CA ILE A 77 1.19 -9.51 11.64
C ILE A 77 2.26 -10.01 12.61
N LYS A 78 3.47 -9.53 12.42
CA LYS A 78 4.59 -9.77 13.31
C LYS A 78 4.89 -8.46 14.02
N LYS A 79 4.71 -8.44 15.33
CA LYS A 79 4.73 -7.21 16.12
C LYS A 79 5.96 -6.34 15.89
N SER A 80 7.15 -6.93 15.94
CA SER A 80 8.40 -6.16 15.79
C SER A 80 8.52 -5.55 14.40
N LEU A 81 8.17 -6.29 13.37
CA LEU A 81 8.17 -5.78 12.00
C LEU A 81 7.10 -4.72 11.81
N TRP A 82 5.93 -4.93 12.39
CA TRP A 82 4.83 -3.97 12.32
C TRP A 82 5.28 -2.62 12.89
N GLU A 83 5.94 -2.63 14.04
CA GLU A 83 6.45 -1.41 14.66
C GLU A 83 7.49 -0.72 13.80
N ASP A 84 8.43 -1.50 13.23
CA ASP A 84 9.48 -0.95 12.37
C ASP A 84 8.91 -0.25 11.15
N TYR A 85 7.91 -0.85 10.50
CA TYR A 85 7.29 -0.24 9.33
C TYR A 85 6.45 0.97 9.69
N ARG A 86 5.77 0.95 10.83
CA ARG A 86 5.02 2.11 11.31
C ARG A 86 5.97 3.28 11.58
N GLU A 87 7.08 3.03 12.23
CA GLU A 87 8.09 4.05 12.47
C GLU A 87 8.70 4.58 11.18
N ALA A 88 8.85 3.73 10.17
CA ALA A 88 9.37 4.12 8.89
C ALA A 88 8.42 5.04 8.12
N GLY A 89 7.14 5.04 8.47
CA GLY A 89 6.17 5.94 7.89
C GLY A 89 4.93 5.32 7.27
N CYS A 90 4.74 4.01 7.38
CA CYS A 90 3.47 3.41 6.97
C CYS A 90 2.37 3.96 7.85
N GLU A 91 1.34 4.53 7.24
CA GLU A 91 0.24 5.14 7.98
C GLU A 91 -0.55 4.10 8.76
N ILE A 92 -0.87 3.00 8.11
CA ILE A 92 -1.56 1.86 8.71
C ILE A 92 -1.01 0.60 8.06
N ILE A 93 -1.03 -0.50 8.82
CA ILE A 93 -0.65 -1.82 8.31
C ILE A 93 -1.80 -2.78 8.56
N TYR A 94 -2.22 -3.49 7.52
CA TYR A 94 -3.31 -4.45 7.58
C TYR A 94 -2.82 -5.84 7.19
N LEU A 95 -3.54 -6.86 7.68
CA LEU A 95 -3.50 -8.16 7.00
C LEU A 95 -4.11 -7.98 5.61
N ARG A 96 -3.64 -8.74 4.63
CA ARG A 96 -4.19 -8.67 3.27
C ARG A 96 -5.71 -8.84 3.26
N SER A 97 -6.21 -9.86 3.95
CA SER A 97 -7.65 -10.11 4.04
C SER A 97 -8.40 -8.96 4.70
N SER A 98 -7.82 -8.35 5.71
CA SER A 98 -8.44 -7.22 6.39
C SER A 98 -8.50 -5.98 5.51
N LEU A 99 -7.47 -5.74 4.71
CA LEU A 99 -7.49 -4.63 3.75
C LEU A 99 -8.63 -4.81 2.76
N ILE A 100 -8.75 -5.98 2.17
CA ILE A 100 -9.80 -6.28 1.19
C ILE A 100 -11.17 -6.06 1.83
N LYS A 101 -11.35 -6.56 3.03
CA LYS A 101 -12.64 -6.47 3.74
C LYS A 101 -13.03 -5.03 4.06
N ASN A 102 -12.05 -4.17 4.35
CA ASN A 102 -12.29 -2.81 4.82
C ASN A 102 -11.98 -1.73 3.78
N ILE A 103 -11.75 -2.11 2.53
CA ILE A 103 -11.27 -1.17 1.52
C ILE A 103 -12.22 0.02 1.33
N ASP A 104 -13.51 -0.19 1.38
CA ASP A 104 -14.49 0.89 1.21
C ASP A 104 -14.37 1.93 2.32
N SER A 105 -14.20 1.49 3.56
CA SER A 105 -14.02 2.39 4.70
C SER A 105 -12.70 3.16 4.58
N ILE A 106 -11.65 2.49 4.13
CA ILE A 106 -10.34 3.10 3.95
C ILE A 106 -10.43 4.21 2.90
N LEU A 107 -11.07 3.93 1.76
CA LEU A 107 -11.22 4.89 0.69
C LEU A 107 -12.08 6.09 1.11
N SER A 108 -13.11 5.87 1.91
CA SER A 108 -13.97 6.93 2.40
C SER A 108 -13.20 7.95 3.23
N LYS A 109 -12.21 7.51 3.99
CA LYS A 109 -11.38 8.39 4.81
C LYS A 109 -10.40 9.21 4.01
N ASN A 110 -10.17 8.85 2.76
CA ASN A 110 -9.20 9.52 1.89
C ASN A 110 -9.81 10.58 0.98
N ASN A 111 -11.08 10.83 1.13
CA ASN A 111 -11.78 11.86 0.35
C ASN A 111 -11.66 13.23 0.98
#